data_1bdecd2d81c51d72f61329dcf37293b2
#
_entry.id   1bdecd2d81c51d72f61329dcf37293b2
#
_cell.length_a   1.000
_cell.length_b   1.000
_cell.length_c   1.000
_cell.angle_alpha   90.00
_cell.angle_beta   90.00
_cell.angle_gamma   90.00
#
_symmetry.space_group_name_H-M   'P 1'
#
loop_
_entity.id
_entity.type
_entity.pdbx_description
1 polymer ?
#
loop_
_entity_poly.entity_id
_entity_poly.type
_entity_poly.pdbx_seq_one_letter_code
_entity_poly.pdbx_strand_id
1 'polypeptide(L)'
;MKSIFKMNIILFSIAILAGCSDWTSPESIGIEKNSIQTSDPELYAEYCEALREYKTTDHKVVYTTYDNVSGEAANGSEKMSMLPDSLDFVQMMNLEISETYLSEMKQLKEKLGTRFVMRFSVSECMAAYEEYVAAAEEAEGEEGEESEEVVETVDFETFYADEFGKVTAKVAEYGLDGFTFAFVGKNYDGMTAEQQEEYAAAEAAALAPLKTWVAANPSKILFLEGDPQYLLDSEVVNVASYFILPTRSFRSVGELGLSGINAFTSGKLPENAKLLYAVETPSFVEEEYLVGQFVLGQQIPLAAEWLAKDAAFAKSGLAIWNVQRDYFNTDGKTYPNVRAAIKTMNPNE
;
A
#
# COMPACT_ATOMS: atom_id res chain seq x y z
N MET A 1 -45.36 40.46 -49.32
CA MET A 1 -44.78 39.12 -49.47
C MET A 1 -43.53 38.89 -48.69
N LYS A 2 -42.63 39.84 -48.46
CA LYS A 2 -41.39 39.60 -47.67
C LYS A 2 -41.58 39.40 -46.13
N SER A 3 -42.68 39.90 -45.56
CA SER A 3 -42.95 39.81 -44.12
C SER A 3 -43.53 38.44 -43.73
N ILE A 4 -44.34 37.81 -44.53
CA ILE A 4 -44.94 36.49 -44.27
C ILE A 4 -43.91 35.35 -44.34
N PHE A 5 -42.92 35.52 -45.23
CA PHE A 5 -41.84 34.51 -45.34
C PHE A 5 -40.86 34.49 -44.13
N LYS A 6 -40.63 35.66 -43.54
CA LYS A 6 -39.79 35.75 -42.32
C LYS A 6 -40.48 35.18 -41.06
N MET A 7 -41.82 35.32 -40.98
CA MET A 7 -42.59 34.82 -39.88
C MET A 7 -42.72 33.28 -39.89
N ASN A 8 -42.81 32.69 -41.09
CA ASN A 8 -42.81 31.23 -41.25
C ASN A 8 -41.45 30.56 -40.91
N ILE A 9 -40.34 31.23 -41.18
CA ILE A 9 -39.02 30.74 -40.83
C ILE A 9 -38.79 30.76 -39.30
N ILE A 10 -39.29 31.77 -38.61
CA ILE A 10 -39.19 31.88 -37.15
C ILE A 10 -40.08 30.84 -36.45
N LEU A 11 -41.29 30.57 -36.96
CA LEU A 11 -42.17 29.53 -36.40
C LEU A 11 -41.61 28.12 -36.66
N PHE A 12 -40.92 27.86 -37.76
CA PHE A 12 -40.29 26.59 -38.04
C PHE A 12 -39.04 26.36 -37.20
N SER A 13 -38.28 27.41 -36.86
CA SER A 13 -37.12 27.36 -35.99
C SER A 13 -37.48 27.08 -34.51
N ILE A 14 -38.65 27.51 -34.03
CA ILE A 14 -39.12 27.27 -32.67
C ILE A 14 -39.66 25.83 -32.50
N ALA A 15 -40.23 25.25 -33.57
CA ALA A 15 -40.73 23.87 -33.54
C ALA A 15 -39.61 22.82 -33.47
N ILE A 16 -38.36 23.16 -33.90
CA ILE A 16 -37.22 22.25 -33.82
C ILE A 16 -36.58 22.20 -32.41
N LEU A 17 -36.80 23.24 -31.60
CA LEU A 17 -36.25 23.29 -30.22
C LEU A 17 -37.15 22.65 -29.17
N ALA A 18 -38.39 22.29 -29.50
CA ALA A 18 -39.30 21.62 -28.56
C ALA A 18 -39.24 20.08 -28.60
N GLY A 19 -38.42 19.50 -29.48
CA GLY A 19 -38.31 18.05 -29.68
C GLY A 19 -37.16 17.36 -28.99
N CYS A 20 -36.34 18.06 -28.17
CA CYS A 20 -35.12 17.47 -27.56
C CYS A 20 -35.13 17.42 -26.03
N SER A 21 -36.29 17.41 -25.36
CA SER A 21 -36.32 17.37 -23.90
C SER A 21 -36.42 15.96 -23.31
N ASP A 22 -36.59 14.92 -24.13
CA ASP A 22 -36.70 13.54 -23.64
C ASP A 22 -35.45 12.67 -23.87
N TRP A 23 -34.32 13.27 -24.28
CA TRP A 23 -33.13 12.49 -24.63
C TRP A 23 -31.97 12.62 -23.65
N THR A 24 -32.18 13.12 -22.42
CA THR A 24 -31.12 13.42 -21.46
C THR A 24 -31.31 12.88 -20.05
N SER A 25 -32.13 11.88 -19.86
CA SER A 25 -31.93 10.99 -18.74
C SER A 25 -31.37 9.67 -19.29
N PRO A 26 -30.05 9.41 -19.21
CA PRO A 26 -29.59 8.03 -19.33
C PRO A 26 -30.29 7.27 -18.21
N GLU A 27 -31.30 6.47 -18.54
CA GLU A 27 -31.76 5.43 -17.65
C GLU A 27 -30.48 4.64 -17.34
N SER A 28 -30.03 4.69 -16.10
CA SER A 28 -29.00 3.78 -15.62
C SER A 28 -29.63 2.40 -15.72
N ILE A 29 -29.39 1.71 -16.84
CA ILE A 29 -29.63 0.28 -16.91
C ILE A 29 -28.70 -0.29 -15.84
N GLY A 30 -29.26 -0.58 -14.69
CA GLY A 30 -28.59 -1.35 -13.65
C GLY A 30 -28.27 -2.71 -14.25
N ILE A 31 -27.13 -2.83 -14.91
CA ILE A 31 -26.55 -4.13 -15.24
C ILE A 31 -26.16 -4.70 -13.89
N GLU A 32 -27.10 -5.34 -13.22
CA GLU A 32 -26.77 -6.24 -12.14
C GLU A 32 -25.90 -7.33 -12.73
N LYS A 33 -24.59 -7.17 -12.58
CA LYS A 33 -23.67 -8.28 -12.81
C LYS A 33 -24.10 -9.35 -11.84
N ASN A 34 -24.67 -10.44 -12.34
CA ASN A 34 -24.94 -11.64 -11.55
C ASN A 34 -23.58 -12.11 -10.99
N SER A 35 -23.26 -11.65 -9.80
CA SER A 35 -22.12 -12.17 -9.05
C SER A 35 -22.54 -13.50 -8.44
N ILE A 36 -21.60 -14.42 -8.24
CA ILE A 36 -21.86 -15.67 -7.51
C ILE A 36 -22.49 -15.39 -6.14
N GLN A 37 -22.14 -14.28 -5.52
CA GLN A 37 -22.72 -13.81 -4.25
C GLN A 37 -24.24 -13.63 -4.30
N THR A 38 -24.81 -13.22 -5.43
CA THR A 38 -26.23 -12.99 -5.60
C THR A 38 -26.93 -14.15 -6.28
N SER A 39 -26.24 -14.89 -7.17
CA SER A 39 -26.80 -16.00 -7.92
C SER A 39 -26.80 -17.32 -7.14
N ASP A 40 -25.82 -17.55 -6.29
CA ASP A 40 -25.67 -18.73 -5.46
C ASP A 40 -25.00 -18.38 -4.11
N PRO A 41 -25.77 -17.89 -3.14
CA PRO A 41 -25.22 -17.46 -1.85
C PRO A 41 -24.60 -18.60 -1.03
N GLU A 42 -25.05 -19.84 -1.19
CA GLU A 42 -24.51 -21.00 -0.47
C GLU A 42 -23.11 -21.34 -1.00
N LEU A 43 -22.97 -21.44 -2.32
CA LEU A 43 -21.68 -21.67 -2.97
C LEU A 43 -20.69 -20.51 -2.68
N TYR A 44 -21.19 -19.27 -2.62
CA TYR A 44 -20.36 -18.14 -2.22
C TYR A 44 -19.89 -18.23 -0.77
N ALA A 45 -20.72 -18.71 0.14
CA ALA A 45 -20.34 -18.90 1.53
C ALA A 45 -19.27 -20.00 1.68
N GLU A 46 -19.41 -21.12 0.97
CA GLU A 46 -18.40 -22.19 0.89
C GLU A 46 -17.07 -21.68 0.33
N TYR A 47 -17.11 -20.90 -0.75
CA TYR A 47 -15.94 -20.26 -1.31
C TYR A 47 -15.23 -19.36 -0.30
N CYS A 48 -15.98 -18.51 0.40
CA CYS A 48 -15.41 -17.62 1.43
C CYS A 48 -14.78 -18.40 2.59
N GLU A 49 -15.38 -19.52 3.00
CA GLU A 49 -14.83 -20.40 4.04
C GLU A 49 -13.52 -21.05 3.58
N ALA A 50 -13.51 -21.66 2.41
CA ALA A 50 -12.32 -22.25 1.81
C ALA A 50 -11.17 -21.22 1.65
N LEU A 51 -11.50 -19.99 1.24
CA LEU A 51 -10.52 -18.94 1.10
C LEU A 51 -9.93 -18.48 2.45
N ARG A 52 -10.75 -18.38 3.50
CA ARG A 52 -10.25 -18.08 4.85
C ARG A 52 -9.34 -19.20 5.37
N GLU A 53 -9.70 -20.45 5.13
CA GLU A 53 -8.87 -21.61 5.49
C GLU A 53 -7.55 -21.58 4.72
N TYR A 54 -7.58 -21.36 3.39
CA TYR A 54 -6.41 -21.22 2.56
C TYR A 54 -5.44 -20.17 3.08
N LYS A 55 -5.91 -18.99 3.47
CA LYS A 55 -5.07 -17.89 4.01
C LYS A 55 -4.40 -18.23 5.35
N THR A 56 -4.76 -19.36 5.99
CA THR A 56 -4.06 -19.87 7.19
C THR A 56 -2.98 -20.90 6.86
N THR A 57 -2.96 -21.41 5.63
CA THR A 57 -1.97 -22.41 5.18
C THR A 57 -0.65 -21.75 4.77
N ASP A 58 0.37 -22.58 4.50
CA ASP A 58 1.62 -22.08 3.91
C ASP A 58 1.47 -21.88 2.40
N HIS A 59 1.54 -20.64 1.97
CA HIS A 59 1.39 -20.21 0.58
C HIS A 59 2.24 -18.96 0.30
N LYS A 60 2.33 -18.55 -0.96
CA LYS A 60 2.98 -17.28 -1.32
C LYS A 60 2.07 -16.11 -1.02
N VAL A 61 2.43 -15.36 0.00
CA VAL A 61 1.65 -14.23 0.53
C VAL A 61 1.62 -13.06 -0.46
N VAL A 62 0.47 -12.40 -0.55
CA VAL A 62 0.33 -11.14 -1.28
C VAL A 62 -0.06 -10.01 -0.33
N TYR A 63 0.89 -9.15 -0.11
CA TYR A 63 0.72 -7.88 0.59
C TYR A 63 0.57 -6.77 -0.43
N THR A 64 -0.33 -5.81 -0.20
CA THR A 64 -0.52 -4.67 -1.11
C THR A 64 -0.61 -3.36 -0.34
N THR A 65 -0.14 -2.26 -0.94
CA THR A 65 -0.52 -0.91 -0.49
C THR A 65 -1.74 -0.43 -1.25
N TYR A 66 -2.64 0.22 -0.55
CA TYR A 66 -3.89 0.73 -1.08
C TYR A 66 -4.09 2.19 -0.67
N ASP A 67 -4.29 3.05 -1.65
CA ASP A 67 -4.58 4.46 -1.43
C ASP A 67 -6.06 4.63 -1.02
N ASN A 68 -6.27 4.78 0.27
CA ASN A 68 -7.57 5.08 0.85
C ASN A 68 -7.84 6.59 0.81
N VAL A 69 -8.18 7.08 -0.39
CA VAL A 69 -8.46 8.51 -0.62
C VAL A 69 -9.45 9.10 0.39
N SER A 70 -9.31 10.38 0.67
CA SER A 70 -10.25 11.10 1.52
C SER A 70 -11.55 11.36 0.73
N GLY A 71 -12.70 11.06 1.33
CA GLY A 71 -14.02 11.29 0.74
C GLY A 71 -14.69 10.05 0.17
N GLU A 72 -15.64 10.26 -0.75
CA GLU A 72 -16.35 9.18 -1.42
C GLU A 72 -15.58 8.66 -2.62
N ALA A 73 -15.60 7.34 -2.83
CA ALA A 73 -14.96 6.70 -3.96
C ALA A 73 -15.53 7.22 -5.29
N ALA A 74 -14.70 7.86 -6.11
CA ALA A 74 -15.08 8.39 -7.39
C ALA A 74 -15.23 7.30 -8.47
N ASN A 75 -14.56 6.17 -8.29
CA ASN A 75 -14.57 5.06 -9.25
C ASN A 75 -14.28 3.71 -8.58
N GLY A 76 -14.27 2.63 -9.36
CA GLY A 76 -14.11 1.28 -8.84
C GLY A 76 -12.72 0.98 -8.25
N SER A 77 -11.65 1.66 -8.69
CA SER A 77 -10.31 1.46 -8.13
C SER A 77 -10.18 1.96 -6.69
N GLU A 78 -11.08 2.88 -6.29
CA GLU A 78 -11.17 3.45 -4.96
C GLU A 78 -12.15 2.68 -4.03
N LYS A 79 -12.62 1.50 -4.46
CA LYS A 79 -13.47 0.60 -3.66
C LYS A 79 -12.69 -0.65 -3.29
N MET A 80 -12.48 -0.86 -2.00
CA MET A 80 -11.80 -2.08 -1.52
C MET A 80 -12.57 -3.35 -1.85
N SER A 81 -13.89 -3.27 -1.96
CA SER A 81 -14.76 -4.38 -2.37
C SER A 81 -14.48 -4.89 -3.80
N MET A 82 -13.69 -4.16 -4.59
CA MET A 82 -13.25 -4.56 -5.93
C MET A 82 -11.87 -5.24 -5.93
N LEU A 83 -11.15 -5.20 -4.82
CA LEU A 83 -9.84 -5.84 -4.69
C LEU A 83 -9.93 -7.36 -4.93
N PRO A 84 -8.86 -8.01 -5.39
CA PRO A 84 -8.81 -9.47 -5.49
C PRO A 84 -9.03 -10.13 -4.13
N ASP A 85 -9.90 -11.14 -4.09
CA ASP A 85 -10.32 -11.83 -2.87
C ASP A 85 -9.17 -12.53 -2.15
N SER A 86 -8.17 -13.00 -2.91
CA SER A 86 -7.01 -13.74 -2.42
C SER A 86 -5.86 -12.86 -1.88
N LEU A 87 -6.08 -11.54 -1.72
CA LEU A 87 -5.11 -10.69 -1.03
C LEU A 87 -5.05 -11.04 0.46
N ASP A 88 -3.83 -11.24 0.98
CA ASP A 88 -3.60 -11.56 2.38
C ASP A 88 -3.58 -10.32 3.27
N PHE A 89 -2.86 -9.30 2.82
CA PHE A 89 -2.67 -8.05 3.56
C PHE A 89 -2.89 -6.83 2.68
N VAL A 90 -3.58 -5.85 3.25
CA VAL A 90 -3.77 -4.53 2.64
C VAL A 90 -3.26 -3.47 3.61
N GLN A 91 -2.23 -2.74 3.20
CA GLN A 91 -1.72 -1.59 3.91
C GLN A 91 -2.50 -0.35 3.49
N MET A 92 -3.07 0.33 4.45
CA MET A 92 -3.71 1.63 4.28
C MET A 92 -2.63 2.70 4.17
N MET A 93 -2.66 3.52 3.11
CA MET A 93 -1.64 4.55 2.88
C MET A 93 -1.92 5.82 3.66
N ASN A 94 -3.20 6.20 3.81
CA ASN A 94 -3.59 7.39 4.55
C ASN A 94 -4.01 7.04 5.97
N LEU A 95 -3.59 7.88 6.92
CA LEU A 95 -3.82 7.67 8.35
C LEU A 95 -5.30 7.72 8.71
N GLU A 96 -6.06 8.61 8.07
CA GLU A 96 -7.49 8.72 8.28
C GLU A 96 -8.25 7.78 7.36
N ILE A 97 -9.10 6.93 7.95
CA ILE A 97 -9.91 5.95 7.24
C ILE A 97 -11.38 6.34 7.38
N SER A 98 -12.05 6.59 6.26
CA SER A 98 -13.48 6.95 6.25
C SER A 98 -14.36 5.79 6.73
N GLU A 99 -15.57 6.11 7.21
CA GLU A 99 -16.58 5.13 7.64
C GLU A 99 -16.92 4.13 6.51
N THR A 100 -16.91 4.58 5.27
CA THR A 100 -17.12 3.72 4.10
C THR A 100 -16.01 2.65 4.01
N TYR A 101 -14.75 3.06 4.10
CA TYR A 101 -13.64 2.13 4.09
C TYR A 101 -13.62 1.21 5.31
N LEU A 102 -13.94 1.72 6.50
CA LEU A 102 -14.06 0.88 7.70
C LEU A 102 -15.12 -0.21 7.53
N SER A 103 -16.25 0.12 6.89
CA SER A 103 -17.31 -0.85 6.57
C SER A 103 -16.82 -1.88 5.55
N GLU A 104 -16.14 -1.48 4.48
CA GLU A 104 -15.58 -2.39 3.49
C GLU A 104 -14.50 -3.29 4.09
N MET A 105 -13.57 -2.74 4.89
CA MET A 105 -12.54 -3.51 5.61
C MET A 105 -13.15 -4.60 6.49
N LYS A 106 -14.19 -4.25 7.26
CA LYS A 106 -14.91 -5.22 8.10
C LYS A 106 -15.47 -6.36 7.28
N GLN A 107 -16.12 -6.06 6.14
CA GLN A 107 -16.67 -7.07 5.25
C GLN A 107 -15.59 -7.98 4.65
N LEU A 108 -14.49 -7.42 4.17
CA LEU A 108 -13.37 -8.17 3.60
C LEU A 108 -12.70 -9.06 4.65
N LYS A 109 -12.52 -8.54 5.86
CA LYS A 109 -11.95 -9.29 6.98
C LYS A 109 -12.83 -10.47 7.37
N GLU A 110 -14.14 -10.24 7.59
CA GLU A 110 -15.09 -11.27 8.03
C GLU A 110 -15.35 -12.32 6.95
N LYS A 111 -15.51 -11.91 5.69
CA LYS A 111 -15.85 -12.82 4.59
C LYS A 111 -14.62 -13.53 4.00
N LEU A 112 -13.56 -12.77 3.74
CA LEU A 112 -12.42 -13.24 2.94
C LEU A 112 -11.16 -13.50 3.77
N GLY A 113 -11.14 -13.12 5.06
CA GLY A 113 -9.94 -13.24 5.91
C GLY A 113 -8.81 -12.28 5.53
N THR A 114 -9.09 -11.23 4.75
CA THR A 114 -8.10 -10.21 4.41
C THR A 114 -7.73 -9.41 5.65
N ARG A 115 -6.45 -9.18 5.88
CA ARG A 115 -5.90 -8.47 7.05
C ARG A 115 -5.44 -7.09 6.66
N PHE A 116 -5.62 -6.12 7.56
CA PHE A 116 -5.33 -4.72 7.31
C PHE A 116 -4.24 -4.22 8.23
N VAL A 117 -3.32 -3.42 7.68
CA VAL A 117 -2.17 -2.88 8.39
C VAL A 117 -1.99 -1.40 8.07
N MET A 118 -1.30 -0.68 8.95
CA MET A 118 -0.75 0.66 8.69
C MET A 118 0.76 0.60 8.59
N ARG A 119 1.37 1.68 8.13
CA ARG A 119 2.81 1.80 7.96
C ARG A 119 3.32 3.06 8.64
N PHE A 120 4.48 2.94 9.29
CA PHE A 120 5.30 4.06 9.71
C PHE A 120 6.68 3.92 9.07
N SER A 121 7.21 5.01 8.55
CA SER A 121 8.52 5.05 7.92
C SER A 121 9.41 6.06 8.62
N VAL A 122 10.56 5.60 9.11
CA VAL A 122 11.52 6.46 9.77
C VAL A 122 12.03 7.56 8.83
N SER A 123 12.34 7.20 7.58
CA SER A 123 12.83 8.17 6.60
C SER A 123 11.77 9.20 6.18
N GLU A 124 10.51 8.79 6.07
CA GLU A 124 9.41 9.72 5.78
C GLU A 124 9.14 10.65 6.97
N CYS A 125 9.23 10.13 8.21
CA CYS A 125 9.13 10.94 9.42
C CYS A 125 10.28 11.96 9.52
N MET A 126 11.51 11.57 9.16
CA MET A 126 12.65 12.51 9.10
C MET A 126 12.41 13.62 8.07
N ALA A 127 11.95 13.28 6.87
CA ALA A 127 11.63 14.27 5.84
C ALA A 127 10.50 15.21 6.29
N ALA A 128 9.45 14.68 6.93
CA ALA A 128 8.36 15.50 7.48
C ALA A 128 8.84 16.45 8.60
N TYR A 129 9.81 16.01 9.40
CA TYR A 129 10.42 16.88 10.41
C TYR A 129 11.24 18.01 9.78
N GLU A 130 12.02 17.73 8.72
CA GLU A 130 12.75 18.75 7.98
C GLU A 130 11.81 19.80 7.37
N GLU A 131 10.67 19.37 6.81
CA GLU A 131 9.64 20.26 6.30
C GLU A 131 8.98 21.09 7.44
N TYR A 132 8.73 20.47 8.60
CA TYR A 132 8.17 21.14 9.77
C TYR A 132 9.09 22.27 10.29
N VAL A 133 10.40 21.98 10.37
CA VAL A 133 11.38 22.98 10.81
C VAL A 133 11.50 24.11 9.78
N ALA A 134 11.59 23.78 8.51
CA ALA A 134 11.68 24.77 7.43
C ALA A 134 10.44 25.71 7.41
N ALA A 135 9.24 25.16 7.58
CA ALA A 135 8.02 25.96 7.63
C ALA A 135 7.98 26.91 8.85
N ALA A 136 8.53 26.48 10.00
CA ALA A 136 8.66 27.35 11.16
C ALA A 136 9.65 28.51 10.94
N GLU A 137 10.80 28.21 10.33
CA GLU A 137 11.81 29.24 9.97
C GLU A 137 11.27 30.26 8.95
N GLU A 138 10.47 29.82 7.96
CA GLU A 138 9.83 30.72 6.99
C GLU A 138 8.79 31.63 7.68
N ALA A 139 7.99 31.10 8.62
CA ALA A 139 7.01 31.87 9.37
C ALA A 139 7.67 32.97 10.21
N GLU A 140 8.83 32.70 10.85
CA GLU A 140 9.61 33.71 11.59
C GLU A 140 10.18 34.80 10.65
N GLY A 141 10.52 34.46 9.40
CA GLY A 141 11.09 35.39 8.42
C GLY A 141 10.07 36.35 7.80
N GLU A 142 8.78 36.02 7.77
CA GLU A 142 7.71 36.86 7.20
C GLU A 142 7.11 37.85 8.22
N GLU A 143 7.20 37.59 9.52
CA GLU A 143 6.77 38.48 10.57
C GLU A 143 7.87 39.50 10.87
N GLY A 144 7.73 40.71 10.30
CA GLY A 144 8.64 41.83 10.53
C GLY A 144 8.70 42.23 12.04
N GLU A 145 9.78 42.83 12.46
CA GLU A 145 10.35 43.25 13.74
C GLU A 145 9.43 43.51 14.96
N GLU A 146 8.13 43.19 14.96
CA GLU A 146 7.18 43.50 16.06
C GLU A 146 6.43 42.29 16.67
N SER A 147 6.64 41.03 16.25
CA SER A 147 6.05 39.90 16.96
C SER A 147 7.11 39.08 17.70
N GLU A 148 7.03 39.10 19.04
CA GLU A 148 7.83 38.29 19.96
C GLU A 148 7.31 36.82 20.06
N GLU A 149 6.48 36.36 19.16
CA GLU A 149 6.02 34.96 19.15
C GLU A 149 7.02 34.10 18.35
N VAL A 150 8.05 33.65 19.05
CA VAL A 150 8.96 32.60 18.53
C VAL A 150 8.13 31.32 18.38
N VAL A 151 8.01 30.79 17.14
CA VAL A 151 7.43 29.49 16.92
C VAL A 151 8.37 28.42 17.47
N GLU A 152 8.15 28.01 18.71
CA GLU A 152 8.99 27.01 19.38
C GLU A 152 8.81 25.66 18.71
N THR A 153 9.78 25.22 17.89
CA THR A 153 9.78 23.90 17.28
C THR A 153 10.15 22.85 18.33
N VAL A 154 9.44 21.71 18.32
CA VAL A 154 9.82 20.55 19.13
C VAL A 154 11.08 19.89 18.53
N ASP A 155 11.87 19.22 19.36
CA ASP A 155 13.00 18.45 18.88
C ASP A 155 12.54 17.19 18.07
N PHE A 156 13.46 16.60 17.32
CA PHE A 156 13.15 15.44 16.49
C PHE A 156 12.66 14.25 17.31
N GLU A 157 13.18 14.01 18.49
CA GLU A 157 12.77 12.87 19.34
C GLU A 157 11.31 12.99 19.74
N THR A 158 10.87 14.19 20.15
CA THR A 158 9.48 14.48 20.49
C THR A 158 8.58 14.35 19.26
N PHE A 159 8.97 14.96 18.13
CA PHE A 159 8.23 14.86 16.87
C PHE A 159 8.07 13.40 16.41
N TYR A 160 9.15 12.64 16.45
CA TYR A 160 9.17 11.23 16.09
C TYR A 160 8.24 10.39 16.97
N ALA A 161 8.29 10.60 18.29
CA ALA A 161 7.43 9.89 19.23
C ALA A 161 5.96 10.21 19.00
N ASP A 162 5.62 11.46 18.70
CA ASP A 162 4.27 11.90 18.42
C ASP A 162 3.74 11.30 17.11
N GLU A 163 4.53 11.33 16.03
CA GLU A 163 4.13 10.75 14.74
C GLU A 163 3.97 9.22 14.83
N PHE A 164 4.89 8.54 15.50
CA PHE A 164 4.77 7.10 15.74
C PHE A 164 3.52 6.81 16.60
N GLY A 165 3.28 7.62 17.63
CA GLY A 165 2.11 7.53 18.49
C GLY A 165 0.79 7.69 17.74
N LYS A 166 0.70 8.65 16.80
CA LYS A 166 -0.47 8.85 15.94
C LYS A 166 -0.79 7.60 15.12
N VAL A 167 0.20 7.03 14.43
CA VAL A 167 0.00 5.83 13.59
C VAL A 167 -0.42 4.62 14.44
N THR A 168 0.26 4.39 15.57
CA THR A 168 -0.05 3.23 16.43
C THR A 168 -1.40 3.37 17.15
N ALA A 169 -1.82 4.60 17.49
CA ALA A 169 -3.17 4.86 18.00
C ALA A 169 -4.24 4.49 16.95
N LYS A 170 -4.02 4.82 15.68
CA LYS A 170 -4.95 4.46 14.60
C LYS A 170 -5.00 2.94 14.34
N VAL A 171 -3.90 2.22 14.51
CA VAL A 171 -3.89 0.75 14.48
C VAL A 171 -4.84 0.17 15.53
N ALA A 172 -4.85 0.75 16.74
CA ALA A 172 -5.75 0.33 17.81
C ALA A 172 -7.20 0.79 17.56
N GLU A 173 -7.41 2.04 17.18
CA GLU A 173 -8.73 2.65 16.93
C GLU A 173 -9.50 1.87 15.84
N TYR A 174 -8.85 1.57 14.72
CA TYR A 174 -9.49 0.87 13.59
C TYR A 174 -9.44 -0.65 13.71
N GLY A 175 -8.87 -1.20 14.77
CA GLY A 175 -8.78 -2.64 15.00
C GLY A 175 -7.98 -3.37 13.92
N LEU A 176 -6.90 -2.73 13.41
CA LEU A 176 -6.06 -3.30 12.38
C LEU A 176 -5.29 -4.52 12.88
N ASP A 177 -4.89 -5.40 11.96
CA ASP A 177 -4.30 -6.70 12.30
C ASP A 177 -2.79 -6.61 12.56
N GLY A 178 -2.16 -5.54 12.09
CA GLY A 178 -0.71 -5.40 12.18
C GLY A 178 -0.20 -4.01 11.83
N PHE A 179 1.12 -3.96 11.73
CA PHE A 179 1.86 -2.73 11.53
C PHE A 179 3.09 -3.00 10.67
N THR A 180 3.39 -2.12 9.74
CA THR A 180 4.62 -2.13 8.95
C THR A 180 5.54 -1.02 9.45
N PHE A 181 6.71 -1.40 9.93
CA PHE A 181 7.75 -0.48 10.31
C PHE A 181 8.84 -0.45 9.24
N ALA A 182 8.99 0.69 8.58
CA ALA A 182 9.96 0.87 7.52
C ALA A 182 11.22 1.55 8.07
N PHE A 183 12.30 0.78 8.09
CA PHE A 183 13.62 1.24 8.48
C PHE A 183 14.67 0.58 7.58
N VAL A 184 15.31 1.38 6.74
CA VAL A 184 16.41 0.90 5.89
C VAL A 184 17.70 0.97 6.69
N GLY A 185 18.21 -0.18 7.11
CA GLY A 185 19.51 -0.28 7.78
C GLY A 185 20.65 0.16 6.86
N LYS A 186 21.80 0.47 7.44
CA LYS A 186 23.00 0.85 6.71
C LYS A 186 24.07 -0.22 6.85
N ASN A 187 24.78 -0.50 5.76
CA ASN A 187 25.94 -1.37 5.82
C ASN A 187 27.07 -0.72 6.63
N TYR A 188 27.58 -1.44 7.61
CA TYR A 188 28.69 -1.02 8.46
C TYR A 188 30.05 -1.07 7.76
N ASP A 189 30.16 -1.81 6.66
CA ASP A 189 31.40 -1.96 5.92
C ASP A 189 31.85 -0.59 5.38
N GLY A 190 33.00 -0.14 5.81
CA GLY A 190 33.56 1.16 5.40
C GLY A 190 33.23 2.35 6.33
N MET A 191 32.43 2.15 7.39
CA MET A 191 32.24 3.18 8.42
C MET A 191 33.44 3.19 9.39
N THR A 192 33.79 4.39 9.86
CA THR A 192 34.73 4.54 11.01
C THR A 192 34.06 4.07 12.30
N ALA A 193 34.85 3.78 13.34
CA ALA A 193 34.32 3.37 14.63
C ALA A 193 33.35 4.41 15.24
N GLU A 194 33.65 5.70 15.08
CA GLU A 194 32.80 6.81 15.52
C GLU A 194 31.45 6.81 14.77
N GLN A 195 31.48 6.65 13.43
CA GLN A 195 30.28 6.56 12.61
C GLN A 195 29.43 5.33 12.95
N GLN A 196 30.06 4.21 13.29
CA GLN A 196 29.36 3.01 13.72
C GLN A 196 28.67 3.22 15.07
N GLU A 197 29.30 3.90 16.03
CA GLU A 197 28.72 4.21 17.34
C GLU A 197 27.54 5.17 17.20
N GLU A 198 27.69 6.24 16.41
CA GLU A 198 26.62 7.19 16.13
C GLU A 198 25.41 6.50 15.46
N TYR A 199 25.67 5.67 14.45
CA TYR A 199 24.61 4.94 13.77
C TYR A 199 23.91 3.93 14.69
N ALA A 200 24.65 3.21 15.53
CA ALA A 200 24.06 2.27 16.50
C ALA A 200 23.14 3.00 17.49
N ALA A 201 23.56 4.18 17.96
CA ALA A 201 22.73 4.99 18.85
C ALA A 201 21.46 5.49 18.15
N ALA A 202 21.57 5.95 16.89
CA ALA A 202 20.43 6.40 16.09
C ALA A 202 19.46 5.25 15.79
N GLU A 203 19.94 4.05 15.43
CA GLU A 203 19.12 2.86 15.24
C GLU A 203 18.39 2.49 16.54
N ALA A 204 19.10 2.44 17.67
CA ALA A 204 18.51 2.12 18.95
C ALA A 204 17.39 3.11 19.34
N ALA A 205 17.59 4.41 19.13
CA ALA A 205 16.59 5.44 19.37
C ALA A 205 15.36 5.26 18.45
N ALA A 206 15.58 5.02 17.16
CA ALA A 206 14.48 4.80 16.20
C ALA A 206 13.67 3.53 16.53
N LEU A 207 14.30 2.47 17.03
CA LEU A 207 13.63 1.20 17.32
C LEU A 207 13.00 1.15 18.73
N ALA A 208 13.35 2.04 19.65
CA ALA A 208 12.84 2.01 21.04
C ALA A 208 11.30 2.12 21.14
N PRO A 209 10.60 3.04 20.46
CA PRO A 209 9.14 3.09 20.46
C PRO A 209 8.50 1.83 19.85
N LEU A 210 9.09 1.29 18.77
CA LEU A 210 8.63 0.04 18.16
C LEU A 210 8.73 -1.14 19.14
N LYS A 211 9.84 -1.30 19.85
CA LYS A 211 10.02 -2.38 20.86
C LYS A 211 8.97 -2.27 21.96
N THR A 212 8.71 -1.08 22.44
CA THR A 212 7.66 -0.82 23.44
C THR A 212 6.28 -1.21 22.92
N TRP A 213 5.97 -0.80 21.67
CA TRP A 213 4.69 -1.12 21.06
C TRP A 213 4.51 -2.62 20.82
N VAL A 214 5.52 -3.32 20.30
CA VAL A 214 5.48 -4.77 20.06
C VAL A 214 5.25 -5.53 21.37
N ALA A 215 5.95 -5.17 22.44
CA ALA A 215 5.78 -5.78 23.75
C ALA A 215 4.36 -5.61 24.31
N ALA A 216 3.73 -4.46 24.05
CA ALA A 216 2.35 -4.18 24.45
C ALA A 216 1.30 -4.84 23.52
N ASN A 217 1.67 -5.26 22.31
CA ASN A 217 0.78 -5.77 21.28
C ASN A 217 1.22 -7.12 20.69
N PRO A 218 1.43 -8.18 21.51
CA PRO A 218 2.04 -9.45 21.06
C PRO A 218 1.20 -10.25 20.06
N SER A 219 -0.08 -9.91 19.88
CA SER A 219 -0.98 -10.53 18.91
C SER A 219 -1.00 -9.83 17.55
N LYS A 220 -0.36 -8.67 17.44
CA LYS A 220 -0.31 -7.92 16.20
C LYS A 220 0.83 -8.41 15.30
N ILE A 221 0.58 -8.40 14.01
CA ILE A 221 1.57 -8.81 13.01
C ILE A 221 2.53 -7.64 12.78
N LEU A 222 3.83 -7.90 12.91
CA LEU A 222 4.87 -6.94 12.59
C LEU A 222 5.49 -7.27 11.24
N PHE A 223 5.47 -6.31 10.33
CA PHE A 223 6.26 -6.28 9.11
C PHE A 223 7.47 -5.35 9.33
N LEU A 224 8.66 -5.81 8.99
CA LEU A 224 9.84 -4.96 8.86
C LEU A 224 10.11 -4.70 7.38
N GLU A 225 10.04 -3.44 6.95
CA GLU A 225 10.39 -3.02 5.59
C GLU A 225 11.80 -2.42 5.60
N GLY A 226 12.71 -3.05 4.89
CA GLY A 226 14.11 -2.62 4.82
C GLY A 226 15.05 -3.78 4.53
N ASP A 227 16.33 -3.55 4.79
CA ASP A 227 17.40 -4.53 4.62
C ASP A 227 17.75 -5.19 5.97
N PRO A 228 17.11 -6.32 6.33
CA PRO A 228 17.25 -6.91 7.67
C PRO A 228 18.68 -7.34 8.01
N GLN A 229 19.52 -7.60 6.99
CA GLN A 229 20.93 -7.91 7.18
C GLN A 229 21.75 -6.74 7.77
N TYR A 230 21.24 -5.52 7.69
CA TYR A 230 21.91 -4.32 8.21
C TYR A 230 21.35 -3.86 9.55
N LEU A 231 20.27 -4.46 10.04
CA LEU A 231 19.76 -4.18 11.38
C LEU A 231 20.71 -4.73 12.45
N LEU A 232 20.95 -3.94 13.48
CA LEU A 232 21.79 -4.35 14.63
C LEU A 232 20.96 -5.01 15.72
N ASP A 233 19.72 -4.54 15.87
CA ASP A 233 18.81 -5.02 16.92
C ASP A 233 18.19 -6.36 16.54
N SER A 234 18.76 -7.45 17.08
CA SER A 234 18.26 -8.80 16.86
C SER A 234 16.90 -9.07 17.53
N GLU A 235 16.52 -8.31 18.56
CA GLU A 235 15.23 -8.51 19.25
C GLU A 235 14.08 -8.14 18.31
N VAL A 236 14.19 -7.01 17.61
CA VAL A 236 13.19 -6.56 16.62
C VAL A 236 13.12 -7.53 15.44
N VAL A 237 14.28 -7.99 14.94
CA VAL A 237 14.34 -8.98 13.87
C VAL A 237 13.65 -10.29 14.26
N ASN A 238 13.84 -10.76 15.48
CA ASN A 238 13.29 -12.05 15.95
C ASN A 238 11.77 -12.01 16.19
N VAL A 239 11.17 -10.85 16.41
CA VAL A 239 9.72 -10.71 16.63
C VAL A 239 8.95 -10.36 15.36
N ALA A 240 9.64 -10.01 14.27
CA ALA A 240 9.02 -9.72 13.00
C ALA A 240 8.39 -10.98 12.38
N SER A 241 7.15 -10.83 11.91
CA SER A 241 6.42 -11.90 11.20
C SER A 241 6.83 -12.00 9.73
N TYR A 242 7.14 -10.87 9.13
CA TYR A 242 7.49 -10.73 7.70
C TYR A 242 8.56 -9.65 7.52
N PHE A 243 9.37 -9.84 6.48
CA PHE A 243 10.35 -8.85 6.03
C PHE A 243 10.03 -8.43 4.60
N ILE A 244 9.84 -7.14 4.39
CA ILE A 244 9.61 -6.57 3.05
C ILE A 244 10.92 -5.99 2.56
N LEU A 245 11.55 -6.66 1.59
CA LEU A 245 12.79 -6.19 0.98
C LEU A 245 12.53 -4.99 0.05
N PRO A 246 13.33 -3.92 0.10
CA PRO A 246 13.06 -2.66 -0.62
C PRO A 246 13.47 -2.75 -2.11
N THR A 247 12.82 -3.65 -2.86
CA THR A 247 13.23 -4.03 -4.22
C THR A 247 12.44 -3.34 -5.33
N ARG A 248 11.60 -2.34 -5.01
CA ARG A 248 10.76 -1.62 -6.01
C ARG A 248 11.55 -0.96 -7.14
N SER A 249 12.72 -0.41 -6.82
CA SER A 249 13.59 0.26 -7.80
C SER A 249 14.43 -0.69 -8.66
N PHE A 250 14.39 -1.99 -8.38
CA PHE A 250 15.17 -2.98 -9.11
C PHE A 250 14.68 -3.13 -10.54
N ARG A 251 15.60 -3.53 -11.42
CA ARG A 251 15.38 -3.56 -12.85
C ARG A 251 15.36 -4.98 -13.45
N SER A 252 15.57 -6.00 -12.60
CA SER A 252 15.59 -7.39 -13.02
C SER A 252 15.25 -8.36 -11.88
N VAL A 253 14.80 -9.56 -12.22
CA VAL A 253 14.62 -10.67 -11.27
C VAL A 253 15.95 -11.15 -10.66
N GLY A 254 17.07 -10.90 -11.34
CA GLY A 254 18.40 -11.22 -10.82
C GLY A 254 18.73 -10.38 -9.60
N GLU A 255 18.34 -9.11 -9.59
CA GLU A 255 18.53 -8.21 -8.43
C GLU A 255 17.63 -8.63 -7.26
N LEU A 256 16.38 -9.11 -7.53
CA LEU A 256 15.54 -9.71 -6.48
C LEU A 256 16.26 -10.89 -5.83
N GLY A 257 16.82 -11.79 -6.66
CA GLY A 257 17.57 -12.95 -6.20
C GLY A 257 18.78 -12.57 -5.35
N LEU A 258 19.53 -11.55 -5.76
CA LEU A 258 20.69 -11.06 -5.02
C LEU A 258 20.29 -10.48 -3.66
N SER A 259 19.21 -9.69 -3.60
CA SER A 259 18.68 -9.15 -2.33
C SER A 259 18.28 -10.27 -1.37
N GLY A 260 17.54 -11.28 -1.86
CA GLY A 260 17.17 -12.45 -1.05
C GLY A 260 18.36 -13.25 -0.54
N ILE A 261 19.39 -13.46 -1.39
CA ILE A 261 20.64 -14.15 -1.00
C ILE A 261 21.37 -13.34 0.07
N ASN A 262 21.51 -12.03 -0.09
CA ASN A 262 22.20 -11.17 0.88
C ASN A 262 21.50 -11.20 2.25
N ALA A 263 20.17 -11.10 2.27
CA ALA A 263 19.40 -11.20 3.48
C ALA A 263 19.58 -12.58 4.16
N PHE A 264 19.47 -13.67 3.39
CA PHE A 264 19.59 -15.04 3.89
C PHE A 264 21.00 -15.36 4.41
N THR A 265 22.04 -15.01 3.67
CA THR A 265 23.44 -15.35 4.02
C THR A 265 24.01 -14.49 5.15
N SER A 266 23.32 -13.43 5.55
CA SER A 266 23.72 -12.57 6.67
C SER A 266 23.78 -13.32 8.02
N GLY A 267 23.02 -14.38 8.16
CA GLY A 267 22.87 -15.13 9.41
C GLY A 267 22.10 -14.36 10.50
N LYS A 268 21.49 -13.21 10.17
CA LYS A 268 20.71 -12.39 11.10
C LYS A 268 19.21 -12.73 11.12
N LEU A 269 18.71 -13.33 10.04
CA LEU A 269 17.32 -13.70 9.95
C LEU A 269 16.99 -14.97 10.76
N PRO A 270 15.80 -15.05 11.40
CA PRO A 270 15.29 -16.28 11.95
C PRO A 270 15.19 -17.38 10.86
N GLU A 271 15.33 -18.65 11.27
CA GLU A 271 15.29 -19.79 10.35
C GLU A 271 13.99 -19.84 9.50
N ASN A 272 12.87 -19.39 10.09
CA ASN A 272 11.55 -19.35 9.47
C ASN A 272 11.16 -17.96 8.94
N ALA A 273 12.14 -17.08 8.69
CA ALA A 273 11.88 -15.73 8.18
C ALA A 273 11.11 -15.77 6.86
N LYS A 274 10.07 -14.96 6.77
CA LYS A 274 9.23 -14.81 5.58
C LYS A 274 9.62 -13.54 4.83
N LEU A 275 10.28 -13.71 3.66
CA LEU A 275 10.71 -12.59 2.82
C LEU A 275 9.65 -12.28 1.75
N LEU A 276 9.17 -11.05 1.74
CA LEU A 276 8.33 -10.48 0.69
C LEU A 276 9.18 -9.53 -0.16
N TYR A 277 9.03 -9.61 -1.46
CA TYR A 277 9.78 -8.79 -2.40
C TYR A 277 8.89 -7.64 -2.88
N ALA A 278 9.35 -6.42 -2.65
CA ALA A 278 8.61 -5.24 -3.04
C ALA A 278 8.65 -5.04 -4.56
N VAL A 279 7.49 -4.90 -5.15
CA VAL A 279 7.28 -4.54 -6.56
C VAL A 279 6.22 -3.45 -6.65
N GLU A 280 6.10 -2.83 -7.79
CA GLU A 280 5.14 -1.75 -7.96
C GLU A 280 4.28 -1.96 -9.20
N THR A 281 3.03 -1.53 -9.10
CA THR A 281 2.14 -1.47 -10.25
C THR A 281 2.63 -0.37 -11.21
N PRO A 282 2.68 -0.61 -12.52
CA PRO A 282 3.08 0.41 -13.48
C PRO A 282 2.28 1.71 -13.34
N SER A 283 2.98 2.83 -13.43
CA SER A 283 2.35 4.15 -13.47
C SER A 283 1.84 4.46 -14.89
N PHE A 284 0.77 5.25 -14.96
CA PHE A 284 0.26 5.82 -16.21
C PHE A 284 0.78 7.23 -16.48
N VAL A 285 1.62 7.76 -15.58
CA VAL A 285 2.26 9.08 -15.73
C VAL A 285 3.48 8.92 -16.61
N GLU A 286 3.61 9.75 -17.65
CA GLU A 286 4.66 9.63 -18.68
C GLU A 286 6.07 9.76 -18.05
N GLU A 287 6.24 10.63 -17.07
CA GLU A 287 7.50 10.84 -16.36
C GLU A 287 7.90 9.65 -15.49
N GLU A 288 6.94 8.78 -15.16
CA GLU A 288 7.12 7.59 -14.31
C GLU A 288 7.15 6.27 -15.11
N TYR A 289 7.51 6.30 -16.38
CA TYR A 289 7.46 5.13 -17.28
C TYR A 289 8.32 3.94 -16.81
N LEU A 290 9.27 4.16 -15.90
CA LEU A 290 10.09 3.11 -15.30
C LEU A 290 9.46 2.48 -14.05
N VAL A 291 8.45 3.10 -13.46
CA VAL A 291 7.77 2.58 -12.26
C VAL A 291 7.08 1.26 -12.62
N GLY A 292 7.28 0.24 -11.78
CA GLY A 292 6.71 -1.08 -11.99
C GLY A 292 7.28 -1.85 -13.18
N GLN A 293 8.46 -1.45 -13.72
CA GLN A 293 9.08 -2.06 -14.88
C GLN A 293 10.46 -2.65 -14.57
N PHE A 294 10.67 -3.90 -14.96
CA PHE A 294 11.99 -4.46 -15.20
C PHE A 294 12.42 -4.17 -16.64
N VAL A 295 13.70 -4.39 -16.94
CA VAL A 295 14.23 -4.24 -18.32
C VAL A 295 13.46 -5.11 -19.33
N LEU A 296 13.01 -6.29 -18.92
CA LEU A 296 12.33 -7.28 -19.78
C LEU A 296 10.80 -7.24 -19.69
N GLY A 297 10.19 -6.31 -18.97
CA GLY A 297 8.74 -6.18 -18.85
C GLY A 297 8.28 -5.77 -17.44
N GLN A 298 7.00 -5.90 -17.16
CA GLN A 298 6.41 -5.47 -15.90
C GLN A 298 6.94 -6.29 -14.71
N GLN A 299 7.14 -5.62 -13.57
CA GLN A 299 7.67 -6.22 -12.35
C GLN A 299 6.77 -7.34 -11.82
N ILE A 300 5.46 -7.09 -11.67
CA ILE A 300 4.55 -8.03 -11.01
C ILE A 300 4.55 -9.41 -11.66
N PRO A 301 4.28 -9.59 -12.98
CA PRO A 301 4.27 -10.92 -13.59
C PRO A 301 5.63 -11.59 -13.55
N LEU A 302 6.72 -10.87 -13.85
CA LEU A 302 8.06 -11.47 -13.88
C LEU A 302 8.54 -11.86 -12.47
N ALA A 303 8.22 -11.07 -11.45
CA ALA A 303 8.53 -11.41 -10.06
C ALA A 303 7.70 -12.63 -9.60
N ALA A 304 6.43 -12.73 -9.97
CA ALA A 304 5.59 -13.88 -9.66
C ALA A 304 6.13 -15.19 -10.30
N GLU A 305 6.52 -15.15 -11.57
CA GLU A 305 7.17 -16.29 -12.23
C GLU A 305 8.49 -16.70 -11.57
N TRP A 306 9.25 -15.72 -11.09
CA TRP A 306 10.48 -15.97 -10.36
C TRP A 306 10.20 -16.57 -8.98
N LEU A 307 9.17 -16.09 -8.25
CA LEU A 307 8.77 -16.62 -6.95
C LEU A 307 8.25 -18.06 -7.03
N ALA A 308 7.58 -18.43 -8.11
CA ALA A 308 7.08 -19.79 -8.32
C ALA A 308 8.18 -20.85 -8.47
N LYS A 309 9.44 -20.43 -8.72
CA LYS A 309 10.58 -21.35 -8.85
C LYS A 309 11.25 -21.54 -7.50
N ASP A 310 11.75 -22.74 -7.23
CA ASP A 310 12.50 -23.05 -6.01
C ASP A 310 13.79 -22.23 -5.88
N ALA A 311 14.18 -21.96 -4.64
CA ALA A 311 15.45 -21.32 -4.29
C ALA A 311 15.97 -21.85 -2.96
N ALA A 312 17.26 -21.63 -2.69
CA ALA A 312 17.88 -21.98 -1.41
C ALA A 312 17.58 -20.99 -0.26
N PHE A 313 16.81 -19.96 -0.53
CA PHE A 313 16.44 -18.91 0.41
C PHE A 313 14.94 -18.63 0.34
N ALA A 314 14.40 -17.98 1.36
CA ALA A 314 12.97 -17.71 1.48
C ALA A 314 12.47 -16.82 0.34
N LYS A 315 11.42 -17.27 -0.34
CA LYS A 315 10.64 -16.54 -1.33
C LYS A 315 9.17 -16.66 -0.94
N SER A 316 8.77 -15.85 0.07
CA SER A 316 7.49 -16.05 0.74
C SER A 316 6.33 -15.29 0.08
N GLY A 317 6.60 -14.37 -0.83
CA GLY A 317 5.55 -13.66 -1.55
C GLY A 317 5.97 -12.31 -2.11
N LEU A 318 4.96 -11.53 -2.54
CA LEU A 318 5.11 -10.17 -3.05
C LEU A 318 4.52 -9.14 -2.09
N ALA A 319 5.17 -7.99 -2.03
CA ALA A 319 4.58 -6.76 -1.52
C ALA A 319 4.40 -5.81 -2.71
N ILE A 320 3.15 -5.55 -3.09
CA ILE A 320 2.77 -4.81 -4.31
C ILE A 320 2.35 -3.40 -3.93
N TRP A 321 3.09 -2.39 -4.40
CA TRP A 321 2.76 -0.98 -4.18
C TRP A 321 1.73 -0.47 -5.18
N ASN A 322 0.84 0.42 -4.70
CA ASN A 322 -0.16 1.11 -5.51
C ASN A 322 -1.09 0.16 -6.27
N VAL A 323 -1.63 -0.86 -5.59
CA VAL A 323 -2.45 -1.92 -6.20
C VAL A 323 -3.63 -1.36 -7.00
N GLN A 324 -4.22 -0.24 -6.59
CA GLN A 324 -5.34 0.40 -7.27
C GLN A 324 -5.04 0.79 -8.72
N ARG A 325 -3.77 0.99 -9.10
CA ARG A 325 -3.35 1.28 -10.48
C ARG A 325 -3.58 0.10 -11.43
N ASP A 326 -3.63 -1.15 -10.91
CA ASP A 326 -3.92 -2.35 -11.71
C ASP A 326 -5.43 -2.57 -11.96
N TYR A 327 -6.31 -1.69 -11.43
CA TYR A 327 -7.75 -1.80 -11.62
C TYR A 327 -8.16 -1.59 -13.08
N PHE A 328 -7.59 -0.57 -13.74
CA PHE A 328 -7.93 -0.20 -15.10
C PHE A 328 -7.07 -0.95 -16.12
N ASN A 329 -7.70 -1.53 -17.12
CA ASN A 329 -7.03 -2.11 -18.27
C ASN A 329 -7.96 -2.16 -19.49
N THR A 330 -7.37 -2.44 -20.67
CA THR A 330 -8.08 -2.46 -21.95
C THR A 330 -8.99 -3.68 -22.13
N ASP A 331 -8.81 -4.74 -21.34
CA ASP A 331 -9.49 -6.04 -21.50
C ASP A 331 -10.78 -6.14 -20.67
N GLY A 332 -11.14 -5.09 -19.93
CA GLY A 332 -12.31 -5.05 -19.08
C GLY A 332 -12.23 -5.95 -17.84
N LYS A 333 -11.04 -6.48 -17.52
CA LYS A 333 -10.77 -7.26 -16.32
C LYS A 333 -10.20 -6.33 -15.24
N THR A 334 -10.64 -6.48 -14.01
CA THR A 334 -10.07 -5.74 -12.88
C THR A 334 -8.86 -6.46 -12.31
N TYR A 335 -7.80 -5.73 -11.99
CA TYR A 335 -6.56 -6.23 -11.37
C TYR A 335 -5.92 -7.41 -12.12
N PRO A 336 -5.71 -7.32 -13.44
CA PRO A 336 -5.26 -8.48 -14.25
C PRO A 336 -3.88 -8.97 -13.86
N ASN A 337 -2.93 -8.07 -13.57
CA ASN A 337 -1.56 -8.44 -13.21
C ASN A 337 -1.50 -9.06 -11.81
N VAL A 338 -2.21 -8.46 -10.84
CA VAL A 338 -2.26 -8.98 -9.47
C VAL A 338 -2.92 -10.36 -9.42
N ARG A 339 -4.07 -10.53 -10.09
CA ARG A 339 -4.76 -11.85 -10.17
C ARG A 339 -3.90 -12.91 -10.87
N ALA A 340 -3.22 -12.54 -11.96
CA ALA A 340 -2.31 -13.45 -12.64
C ALA A 340 -1.11 -13.83 -11.76
N ALA A 341 -0.55 -12.86 -11.02
CA ALA A 341 0.55 -13.11 -10.09
C ALA A 341 0.15 -14.08 -8.97
N ILE A 342 -1.00 -13.87 -8.33
CA ILE A 342 -1.55 -14.77 -7.30
C ILE A 342 -1.62 -16.20 -7.85
N LYS A 343 -2.27 -16.39 -8.99
CA LYS A 343 -2.41 -17.70 -9.64
C LYS A 343 -1.07 -18.32 -10.03
N THR A 344 -0.10 -17.51 -10.46
CA THR A 344 1.24 -18.01 -10.85
C THR A 344 2.02 -18.48 -9.62
N MET A 345 1.95 -17.75 -8.53
CA MET A 345 2.65 -18.09 -7.29
C MET A 345 1.99 -19.24 -6.53
N ASN A 346 0.66 -19.39 -6.65
CA ASN A 346 -0.16 -20.36 -5.93
C ASN A 346 -1.05 -21.16 -6.92
N PRO A 347 -0.47 -22.06 -7.74
CA PRO A 347 -1.18 -22.68 -8.85
C PRO A 347 -2.31 -23.65 -8.47
N ASN A 348 -2.41 -24.02 -7.20
CA ASN A 348 -3.43 -24.97 -6.68
C ASN A 348 -4.56 -24.25 -5.92
N GLU A 349 -4.64 -22.94 -6.01
CA GLU A 349 -5.68 -22.11 -5.40
C GLU A 349 -7.01 -22.22 -6.16
#